data_dd1ef86779b2dfa9e174ba4134e23eca
#
_entry.id   dd1ef86779b2dfa9e174ba4134e23eca
#
_cell.length_a   1.000
_cell.length_b   1.000
_cell.length_c   1.000
_cell.angle_alpha   90.00
_cell.angle_beta   90.00
_cell.angle_gamma   90.00
#
_symmetry.space_group_name_H-M   'P 1'
#
loop_
_entity.id
_entity.type
_entity.pdbx_description
1 polymer ?
#
loop_
_entity_poly.entity_id
_entity_poly.type
_entity_poly.pdbx_seq_one_letter_code
_entity_poly.pdbx_strand_id
1 'polypeptide(L)'
;KGFTREDVQYTTLSNDKVMLLNYTSGTTGFSKGVMLTGNNLAGNVTFGIRTELLKKGDKVLSFLPLAHAYGCAFDFLTATAVGTHVTLLGKTPSPKIIMKAFEEVKPNLIITVPLVIEKIYKNIIQPLINKKGMKWALNIPLLDTQIYNQIRKRLIDALGGRFKEIIIGGAAMDKEVEEFFYKIKFPFTIGYGMTECGPLISYAPWDEFVLGSSGKILDIMEARIYKENPEAETGEIQVRGENVMVGYYKNQEATQEVFTQDGWLRTGDLGSMDSNGNIFIRGRLKTMILSSSGQNIFPEELETKLNNLPFILESLVIERNKKLVALVYADYEALDSLGLNQEENLKTIMNENLKNLNSSVASYEKVSQIQLYPTEFEKTPKRSIKRYLYNSIAED
;
A
#
# COMPACT_ATOMS: atom_id res chain seq x y z
N LYS A 1 27.49 18.89 -29.80
CA LYS A 1 27.79 17.58 -30.41
C LYS A 1 26.56 16.72 -30.24
N GLY A 2 25.93 16.30 -31.35
CA GLY A 2 24.78 15.38 -31.31
C GLY A 2 25.26 13.99 -30.95
N PHE A 3 24.62 13.34 -29.96
CA PHE A 3 24.79 11.91 -29.67
C PHE A 3 24.16 11.10 -30.79
N THR A 4 24.91 10.18 -31.38
CA THR A 4 24.41 9.24 -32.38
C THR A 4 24.22 7.86 -31.74
N ARG A 5 23.47 6.98 -32.42
CA ARG A 5 23.24 5.61 -31.97
C ARG A 5 24.55 4.80 -31.88
N GLU A 6 25.56 5.18 -32.67
CA GLU A 6 26.88 4.56 -32.71
C GLU A 6 27.78 4.95 -31.54
N ASP A 7 27.47 6.08 -30.88
CA ASP A 7 28.20 6.56 -29.68
C ASP A 7 27.82 5.75 -28.42
N VAL A 8 26.80 4.89 -28.49
CA VAL A 8 26.29 4.13 -27.36
C VAL A 8 26.64 2.65 -27.53
N GLN A 9 27.73 2.23 -26.92
CA GLN A 9 28.11 0.82 -26.85
C GLN A 9 27.50 0.18 -25.60
N TYR A 10 26.53 -0.71 -25.78
CA TYR A 10 25.97 -1.53 -24.71
C TYR A 10 26.68 -2.87 -24.63
N THR A 11 27.28 -3.17 -23.49
CA THR A 11 27.66 -4.54 -23.17
C THR A 11 26.40 -5.33 -22.85
N THR A 12 26.05 -6.30 -23.68
CA THR A 12 24.94 -7.21 -23.41
C THR A 12 25.28 -8.04 -22.16
N LEU A 13 24.51 -7.87 -21.09
CA LEU A 13 24.60 -8.69 -19.90
C LEU A 13 23.56 -9.81 -19.98
N SER A 14 23.89 -10.97 -19.45
CA SER A 14 22.94 -12.07 -19.35
C SER A 14 21.84 -11.74 -18.32
N ASN A 15 20.59 -12.05 -18.63
CA ASN A 15 19.44 -11.73 -17.77
C ASN A 15 19.42 -12.49 -16.44
N ASP A 16 20.21 -13.53 -16.28
CA ASP A 16 20.40 -14.29 -15.04
C ASP A 16 21.33 -13.59 -14.03
N LYS A 17 22.06 -12.57 -14.46
CA LYS A 17 22.90 -11.77 -13.55
C LYS A 17 22.09 -10.90 -12.63
N VAL A 18 22.55 -10.80 -11.38
CA VAL A 18 21.99 -9.83 -10.39
C VAL A 18 22.27 -8.41 -10.90
N MET A 19 21.22 -7.66 -11.17
CA MET A 19 21.27 -6.28 -11.67
C MET A 19 20.88 -5.27 -10.60
N LEU A 20 20.10 -5.67 -9.60
CA LEU A 20 19.63 -4.81 -8.53
C LEU A 20 19.77 -5.50 -7.19
N LEU A 21 20.35 -4.78 -6.23
CA LEU A 21 20.36 -5.13 -4.83
C LEU A 21 19.46 -4.14 -4.08
N ASN A 22 18.28 -4.61 -3.67
CA ASN A 22 17.29 -3.77 -3.00
C ASN A 22 17.12 -4.18 -1.53
N TYR A 23 17.41 -3.29 -0.60
CA TYR A 23 17.35 -3.60 0.82
C TYR A 23 15.93 -3.48 1.37
N THR A 24 15.45 -4.52 2.06
CA THR A 24 14.21 -4.51 2.83
C THR A 24 14.54 -4.40 4.31
N SER A 25 13.72 -3.65 5.04
CA SER A 25 13.76 -3.68 6.51
C SER A 25 13.17 -5.00 6.97
N GLY A 26 14.01 -5.92 7.40
CA GLY A 26 13.54 -7.15 8.02
C GLY A 26 12.73 -6.85 9.29
N THR A 27 11.69 -7.63 9.56
CA THR A 27 10.92 -7.59 10.83
C THR A 27 11.78 -7.90 12.06
N THR A 28 12.97 -8.46 11.87
CA THR A 28 13.96 -8.79 12.91
C THR A 28 14.97 -7.68 13.17
N GLY A 29 14.80 -6.47 12.57
CA GLY A 29 15.69 -5.33 12.78
C GLY A 29 16.89 -5.25 11.82
N PHE A 30 17.27 -6.34 11.16
CA PHE A 30 18.36 -6.33 10.18
C PHE A 30 17.82 -6.21 8.76
N SER A 31 18.36 -5.26 7.99
CA SER A 31 18.00 -5.11 6.58
C SER A 31 18.55 -6.29 5.75
N LYS A 32 17.70 -6.87 4.91
CA LYS A 32 18.07 -7.95 3.99
C LYS A 32 18.22 -7.38 2.58
N GLY A 33 19.32 -7.66 1.91
CA GLY A 33 19.57 -7.25 0.52
C GLY A 33 18.94 -8.26 -0.45
N VAL A 34 17.80 -7.91 -1.04
CA VAL A 34 17.11 -8.72 -2.06
C VAL A 34 17.89 -8.66 -3.37
N MET A 35 18.29 -9.80 -3.90
CA MET A 35 19.01 -9.91 -5.17
C MET A 35 18.03 -10.15 -6.32
N LEU A 36 17.88 -9.15 -7.18
CA LEU A 36 17.05 -9.22 -8.38
C LEU A 36 17.91 -9.32 -9.64
N THR A 37 17.63 -10.30 -10.46
CA THR A 37 18.28 -10.49 -11.75
C THR A 37 17.69 -9.59 -12.83
N GLY A 38 18.35 -9.51 -13.98
CA GLY A 38 17.79 -8.85 -15.15
C GLY A 38 16.44 -9.46 -15.55
N ASN A 39 16.26 -10.78 -15.41
CA ASN A 39 15.00 -11.45 -15.73
C ASN A 39 13.86 -11.04 -14.78
N ASN A 40 14.14 -10.97 -13.47
CA ASN A 40 13.13 -10.54 -12.50
C ASN A 40 12.62 -9.12 -12.78
N LEU A 41 13.52 -8.21 -13.16
CA LEU A 41 13.17 -6.84 -13.53
C LEU A 41 12.46 -6.78 -14.88
N ALA A 42 12.95 -7.52 -15.87
CA ALA A 42 12.38 -7.57 -17.22
C ALA A 42 10.95 -8.15 -17.20
N GLY A 43 10.66 -9.14 -16.37
CA GLY A 43 9.32 -9.69 -16.20
C GLY A 43 8.31 -8.60 -15.80
N ASN A 44 8.65 -7.80 -14.76
CA ASN A 44 7.82 -6.67 -14.32
C ASN A 44 7.65 -5.61 -15.42
N VAL A 45 8.73 -5.23 -16.08
CA VAL A 45 8.70 -4.21 -17.16
C VAL A 45 7.89 -4.71 -18.36
N THR A 46 8.10 -5.95 -18.80
CA THR A 46 7.38 -6.56 -19.92
C THR A 46 5.89 -6.65 -19.62
N PHE A 47 5.53 -7.05 -18.40
CA PHE A 47 4.15 -7.02 -17.95
C PHE A 47 3.56 -5.61 -18.06
N GLY A 48 4.23 -4.60 -17.48
CA GLY A 48 3.78 -3.21 -17.54
C GLY A 48 3.64 -2.67 -18.98
N ILE A 49 4.49 -3.09 -19.91
CA ILE A 49 4.36 -2.74 -21.32
C ILE A 49 3.12 -3.40 -21.95
N ARG A 50 2.87 -4.69 -21.65
CA ARG A 50 1.73 -5.45 -22.21
C ARG A 50 0.37 -4.96 -21.72
N THR A 51 0.30 -4.28 -20.58
CA THR A 51 -0.96 -3.67 -20.11
C THR A 51 -1.44 -2.52 -21.00
N GLU A 52 -0.57 -1.94 -21.83
CA GLU A 52 -0.86 -0.78 -22.69
C GLU A 52 -1.42 0.45 -21.94
N LEU A 53 -1.23 0.50 -20.63
CA LEU A 53 -1.65 1.65 -19.82
C LEU A 53 -0.88 2.91 -20.17
N LEU A 54 0.37 2.75 -20.54
CA LEU A 54 1.25 3.83 -21.03
C LEU A 54 1.58 3.65 -22.51
N LYS A 55 1.66 4.76 -23.22
CA LYS A 55 2.07 4.85 -24.62
C LYS A 55 3.24 5.81 -24.76
N LYS A 56 3.99 5.69 -25.86
CA LYS A 56 5.08 6.61 -26.18
C LYS A 56 4.58 8.07 -26.18
N GLY A 57 5.27 8.92 -25.44
CA GLY A 57 4.93 10.34 -25.25
C GLY A 57 3.90 10.62 -24.14
N ASP A 58 3.32 9.61 -23.52
CA ASP A 58 2.52 9.79 -22.30
C ASP A 58 3.38 10.39 -21.17
N LYS A 59 2.73 10.97 -20.17
CA LYS A 59 3.37 11.60 -19.03
C LYS A 59 3.16 10.80 -17.76
N VAL A 60 4.21 10.68 -16.96
CA VAL A 60 4.20 10.06 -15.63
C VAL A 60 4.77 11.06 -14.62
N LEU A 61 4.15 11.19 -13.47
CA LEU A 61 4.68 11.91 -12.32
C LEU A 61 5.21 10.90 -11.31
N SER A 62 6.52 10.82 -11.17
CA SER A 62 7.19 9.97 -10.20
C SER A 62 7.42 10.75 -8.90
N PHE A 63 6.70 10.37 -7.87
CA PHE A 63 6.81 10.93 -6.52
C PHE A 63 7.04 9.86 -5.44
N LEU A 64 6.97 8.60 -5.81
CA LEU A 64 7.39 7.49 -4.96
C LEU A 64 8.93 7.37 -4.95
N PRO A 65 9.53 6.94 -3.84
CA PRO A 65 10.98 6.74 -3.80
C PRO A 65 11.44 5.68 -4.81
N LEU A 66 12.32 6.03 -5.74
CA LEU A 66 12.87 5.08 -6.72
C LEU A 66 13.76 3.99 -6.10
N ALA A 67 14.16 4.16 -4.83
CA ALA A 67 14.81 3.11 -4.05
C ALA A 67 13.85 1.97 -3.66
N HIS A 68 12.53 2.16 -3.80
CA HIS A 68 11.54 1.11 -3.69
C HIS A 68 11.35 0.39 -5.02
N ALA A 69 11.25 -0.94 -4.96
CA ALA A 69 11.05 -1.76 -6.16
C ALA A 69 9.82 -1.31 -6.98
N TYR A 70 8.75 -0.86 -6.31
CA TYR A 70 7.52 -0.41 -6.95
C TYR A 70 7.73 0.85 -7.81
N GLY A 71 8.29 1.92 -7.25
CA GLY A 71 8.63 3.13 -8.01
C GLY A 71 9.71 2.86 -9.07
N CYS A 72 10.72 2.05 -8.73
CA CYS A 72 11.77 1.67 -9.67
C CYS A 72 11.21 0.96 -10.91
N ALA A 73 10.39 -0.09 -10.72
CA ALA A 73 9.88 -0.90 -11.82
C ALA A 73 8.89 -0.13 -12.71
N PHE A 74 7.96 0.61 -12.13
CA PHE A 74 6.83 1.15 -12.89
C PHE A 74 6.94 2.65 -13.18
N ASP A 75 7.36 3.49 -12.22
CA ASP A 75 7.56 4.93 -12.48
C ASP A 75 8.79 5.21 -13.33
N PHE A 76 9.80 4.31 -13.27
CA PHE A 76 11.07 4.56 -13.97
C PHE A 76 11.33 3.55 -15.09
N LEU A 77 11.53 2.26 -14.79
CA LEU A 77 11.95 1.29 -15.80
C LEU A 77 10.89 1.08 -16.88
N THR A 78 9.64 0.78 -16.52
CA THR A 78 8.53 0.60 -17.47
C THR A 78 8.26 1.88 -18.24
N ALA A 79 8.14 3.00 -17.52
CA ALA A 79 7.89 4.30 -18.14
C ALA A 79 8.96 4.69 -19.16
N THR A 80 10.24 4.44 -18.85
CA THR A 80 11.37 4.70 -19.76
C THR A 80 11.35 3.73 -20.94
N ALA A 81 11.08 2.43 -20.70
CA ALA A 81 11.04 1.42 -21.76
C ALA A 81 9.93 1.70 -22.78
N VAL A 82 8.79 2.21 -22.34
CA VAL A 82 7.68 2.64 -23.23
C VAL A 82 8.01 3.93 -23.98
N GLY A 83 8.93 4.75 -23.46
CA GLY A 83 9.26 6.07 -24.01
C GLY A 83 8.31 7.17 -23.59
N THR A 84 7.91 7.16 -22.33
CA THR A 84 7.08 8.21 -21.70
C THR A 84 7.94 9.39 -21.23
N HIS A 85 7.30 10.51 -20.96
CA HIS A 85 7.90 11.64 -20.28
C HIS A 85 7.77 11.48 -18.76
N VAL A 86 8.86 11.14 -18.10
CA VAL A 86 8.91 10.97 -16.64
C VAL A 86 9.29 12.29 -15.97
N THR A 87 8.39 12.82 -15.14
CA THR A 87 8.66 13.99 -14.29
C THR A 87 8.94 13.53 -12.86
N LEU A 88 10.14 13.81 -12.36
CA LEU A 88 10.52 13.52 -10.97
C LEU A 88 10.09 14.68 -10.06
N LEU A 89 9.43 14.39 -8.95
CA LEU A 89 8.89 15.43 -8.06
C LEU A 89 9.98 16.25 -7.36
N GLY A 90 11.18 15.84 -7.21
CA GLY A 90 12.32 16.62 -6.70
C GLY A 90 12.16 17.30 -5.32
N LYS A 91 11.02 17.13 -4.65
CA LYS A 91 10.67 17.69 -3.33
C LYS A 91 10.05 16.60 -2.45
N THR A 92 10.13 16.80 -1.14
CA THR A 92 9.41 15.91 -0.20
C THR A 92 7.91 15.95 -0.51
N PRO A 93 7.27 14.79 -0.76
CA PRO A 93 5.86 14.72 -1.08
C PRO A 93 5.00 15.21 0.08
N SER A 94 4.24 16.28 -0.13
CA SER A 94 3.14 16.68 0.74
C SER A 94 1.86 16.79 -0.09
N PRO A 95 0.66 16.67 0.50
CA PRO A 95 -0.60 16.75 -0.26
C PRO A 95 -0.67 17.97 -1.18
N LYS A 96 -0.27 19.13 -0.68
CA LYS A 96 -0.27 20.38 -1.46
C LYS A 96 0.71 20.35 -2.65
N ILE A 97 1.92 19.80 -2.45
CA ILE A 97 2.94 19.69 -3.50
C ILE A 97 2.50 18.68 -4.55
N ILE A 98 1.98 17.53 -4.12
CA ILE A 98 1.51 16.47 -5.02
C ILE A 98 0.33 16.97 -5.88
N MET A 99 -0.67 17.63 -5.29
CA MET A 99 -1.82 18.16 -6.03
C MET A 99 -1.41 19.20 -7.07
N LYS A 100 -0.49 20.09 -6.72
CA LYS A 100 0.07 21.07 -7.67
C LYS A 100 0.81 20.36 -8.81
N ALA A 101 1.58 19.33 -8.51
CA ALA A 101 2.32 18.57 -9.52
C ALA A 101 1.37 17.81 -10.47
N PHE A 102 0.27 17.26 -9.97
CA PHE A 102 -0.77 16.65 -10.82
C PHE A 102 -1.40 17.66 -11.78
N GLU A 103 -1.69 18.87 -11.31
CA GLU A 103 -2.25 19.93 -12.14
C GLU A 103 -1.28 20.35 -13.27
N GLU A 104 0.03 20.46 -12.97
CA GLU A 104 1.05 20.88 -13.93
C GLU A 104 1.41 19.76 -14.92
N VAL A 105 1.62 18.52 -14.45
CA VAL A 105 2.09 17.39 -15.26
C VAL A 105 0.96 16.75 -16.05
N LYS A 106 -0.23 16.59 -15.43
CA LYS A 106 -1.39 15.89 -15.98
C LYS A 106 -1.01 14.47 -16.44
N PRO A 107 -0.64 13.58 -15.52
CA PRO A 107 -0.13 12.26 -15.87
C PRO A 107 -1.19 11.38 -16.55
N ASN A 108 -0.75 10.43 -17.37
CA ASN A 108 -1.61 9.47 -18.04
C ASN A 108 -1.83 8.17 -17.22
N LEU A 109 -0.93 7.91 -16.27
CA LEU A 109 -1.03 6.85 -15.27
C LEU A 109 -0.55 7.41 -13.93
N ILE A 110 -1.22 7.04 -12.86
CA ILE A 110 -0.83 7.41 -11.50
C ILE A 110 -0.50 6.14 -10.72
N ILE A 111 0.71 6.08 -10.17
CA ILE A 111 1.17 5.03 -9.29
C ILE A 111 1.33 5.61 -7.90
N THR A 112 0.65 5.03 -6.92
CA THR A 112 0.60 5.62 -5.58
C THR A 112 0.48 4.58 -4.46
N VAL A 113 0.47 5.06 -3.23
CA VAL A 113 0.23 4.26 -2.03
C VAL A 113 -1.09 4.67 -1.37
N PRO A 114 -1.74 3.78 -0.58
CA PRO A 114 -3.04 4.05 0.03
C PRO A 114 -3.12 5.38 0.77
N LEU A 115 -2.11 5.71 1.56
CA LEU A 115 -2.06 6.93 2.37
C LEU A 115 -2.37 8.22 1.58
N VAL A 116 -1.93 8.31 0.33
CA VAL A 116 -2.17 9.50 -0.51
C VAL A 116 -3.66 9.61 -0.86
N ILE A 117 -4.26 8.50 -1.26
CA ILE A 117 -5.67 8.44 -1.67
C ILE A 117 -6.59 8.59 -0.45
N GLU A 118 -6.27 7.98 0.66
CA GLU A 118 -6.99 8.09 1.93
C GLU A 118 -6.99 9.54 2.45
N LYS A 119 -5.86 10.25 2.35
CA LYS A 119 -5.82 11.68 2.69
C LYS A 119 -6.67 12.53 1.75
N ILE A 120 -6.73 12.22 0.47
CA ILE A 120 -7.63 12.90 -0.47
C ILE A 120 -9.08 12.64 -0.07
N TYR A 121 -9.45 11.40 0.23
CA TYR A 121 -10.78 11.05 0.72
C TYR A 121 -11.13 11.81 1.99
N LYS A 122 -10.30 11.71 3.01
CA LYS A 122 -10.51 12.30 4.35
C LYS A 122 -10.62 13.83 4.30
N ASN A 123 -9.76 14.49 3.54
CA ASN A 123 -9.66 15.95 3.56
C ASN A 123 -10.59 16.64 2.56
N ILE A 124 -10.96 15.98 1.47
CA ILE A 124 -11.75 16.59 0.40
C ILE A 124 -13.16 16.00 0.34
N ILE A 125 -13.29 14.66 0.37
CA ILE A 125 -14.55 13.98 0.09
C ILE A 125 -15.41 13.84 1.34
N GLN A 126 -14.86 13.28 2.40
CA GLN A 126 -15.58 12.99 3.63
C GLN A 126 -16.26 14.22 4.25
N PRO A 127 -15.64 15.43 4.30
CA PRO A 127 -16.32 16.63 4.77
C PRO A 127 -17.50 17.06 3.89
N LEU A 128 -17.46 16.76 2.58
CA LEU A 128 -18.55 17.07 1.65
C LEU A 128 -19.74 16.13 1.86
N ILE A 129 -19.50 14.83 1.91
CA ILE A 129 -20.56 13.81 2.04
C ILE A 129 -21.20 13.82 3.44
N ASN A 130 -20.46 14.26 4.46
CA ASN A 130 -20.94 14.32 5.85
C ASN A 130 -21.85 15.51 6.16
N LYS A 131 -21.99 16.48 5.25
CA LYS A 131 -22.97 17.58 5.42
C LYS A 131 -24.39 17.00 5.48
N LYS A 132 -25.22 17.48 6.44
CA LYS A 132 -26.59 16.97 6.65
C LYS A 132 -27.43 16.93 5.37
N GLY A 133 -27.40 18.00 4.58
CA GLY A 133 -28.10 18.06 3.29
C GLY A 133 -27.58 17.08 2.25
N MET A 134 -26.27 16.85 2.22
CA MET A 134 -25.64 15.90 1.31
C MET A 134 -26.01 14.46 1.67
N LYS A 135 -25.95 14.09 2.97
CA LYS A 135 -26.39 12.76 3.43
C LYS A 135 -27.85 12.48 3.05
N TRP A 136 -28.72 13.46 3.18
CA TRP A 136 -30.11 13.33 2.74
C TRP A 136 -30.21 13.13 1.22
N ALA A 137 -29.52 13.95 0.43
CA ALA A 137 -29.51 13.86 -1.03
C ALA A 137 -28.96 12.52 -1.54
N LEU A 138 -27.96 11.96 -0.88
CA LEU A 138 -27.36 10.65 -1.21
C LEU A 138 -28.30 9.45 -0.92
N ASN A 139 -29.40 9.65 -0.19
CA ASN A 139 -30.42 8.63 0.04
C ASN A 139 -31.56 8.68 -1.00
N ILE A 140 -31.53 9.63 -1.93
CA ILE A 140 -32.56 9.77 -2.98
C ILE A 140 -32.04 9.11 -4.27
N PRO A 141 -32.70 8.05 -4.77
CA PRO A 141 -32.33 7.40 -6.03
C PRO A 141 -32.27 8.40 -7.19
N LEU A 142 -31.33 8.22 -8.12
CA LEU A 142 -30.98 9.09 -9.24
C LEU A 142 -30.21 10.35 -8.84
N LEU A 143 -30.52 10.98 -7.70
CA LEU A 143 -29.78 12.15 -7.21
C LEU A 143 -28.42 11.72 -6.67
N ASP A 144 -28.37 10.58 -5.96
CA ASP A 144 -27.13 9.96 -5.50
C ASP A 144 -26.17 9.70 -6.66
N THR A 145 -26.67 9.13 -7.75
CA THR A 145 -25.88 8.84 -8.95
C THR A 145 -25.32 10.11 -9.60
N GLN A 146 -26.11 11.17 -9.66
CA GLN A 146 -25.65 12.47 -10.18
C GLN A 146 -24.55 13.06 -9.28
N ILE A 147 -24.74 13.02 -7.96
CA ILE A 147 -23.76 13.50 -6.98
C ILE A 147 -22.45 12.70 -7.08
N TYR A 148 -22.51 11.36 -7.12
CA TYR A 148 -21.34 10.52 -7.27
C TYR A 148 -20.59 10.77 -8.57
N ASN A 149 -21.30 10.97 -9.68
CA ASN A 149 -20.67 11.34 -10.96
C ASN A 149 -19.98 12.71 -10.89
N GLN A 150 -20.56 13.69 -10.20
CA GLN A 150 -19.91 14.98 -10.00
C GLN A 150 -18.67 14.88 -9.12
N ILE A 151 -18.74 14.11 -8.03
CA ILE A 151 -17.57 13.87 -7.16
C ILE A 151 -16.47 13.19 -7.96
N ARG A 152 -16.78 12.11 -8.69
CA ARG A 152 -15.82 11.41 -9.55
C ARG A 152 -15.15 12.36 -10.54
N LYS A 153 -15.93 13.17 -11.25
CA LYS A 153 -15.40 14.12 -12.22
C LYS A 153 -14.44 15.12 -11.58
N ARG A 154 -14.84 15.71 -10.45
CA ARG A 154 -13.98 16.67 -9.72
C ARG A 154 -12.67 16.04 -9.23
N LEU A 155 -12.71 14.79 -8.80
CA LEU A 155 -11.51 14.05 -8.40
C LEU A 155 -10.58 13.80 -9.59
N ILE A 156 -11.15 13.36 -10.71
CA ILE A 156 -10.38 13.14 -11.94
C ILE A 156 -9.72 14.46 -12.38
N ASP A 157 -10.48 15.55 -12.40
CA ASP A 157 -9.97 16.89 -12.78
C ASP A 157 -8.87 17.36 -11.83
N ALA A 158 -9.04 17.18 -10.52
CA ALA A 158 -8.06 17.56 -9.49
C ALA A 158 -6.73 16.78 -9.61
N LEU A 159 -6.78 15.55 -10.11
CA LEU A 159 -5.61 14.70 -10.36
C LEU A 159 -5.04 14.86 -11.78
N GLY A 160 -5.38 15.95 -12.48
CA GLY A 160 -4.85 16.31 -13.78
C GLY A 160 -5.73 15.95 -14.98
N GLY A 161 -6.80 15.18 -14.78
CA GLY A 161 -7.87 14.96 -15.77
C GLY A 161 -7.53 14.04 -16.96
N ARG A 162 -6.35 13.41 -16.97
CA ARG A 162 -5.88 12.63 -18.14
C ARG A 162 -5.53 11.19 -17.85
N PHE A 163 -5.39 10.81 -16.59
CA PHE A 163 -5.01 9.45 -16.26
C PHE A 163 -6.11 8.45 -16.66
N LYS A 164 -5.67 7.28 -17.09
CA LYS A 164 -6.56 6.15 -17.42
C LYS A 164 -6.93 5.40 -16.15
N GLU A 165 -5.97 5.28 -15.24
CA GLU A 165 -6.05 4.46 -14.05
C GLU A 165 -5.12 4.97 -12.95
N ILE A 166 -5.52 4.72 -11.68
CA ILE A 166 -4.64 4.85 -10.52
C ILE A 166 -4.36 3.46 -9.98
N ILE A 167 -3.08 3.09 -9.94
CA ILE A 167 -2.64 1.83 -9.34
C ILE A 167 -2.16 2.12 -7.91
N ILE A 168 -2.77 1.45 -6.95
CA ILE A 168 -2.49 1.61 -5.53
C ILE A 168 -1.78 0.35 -5.04
N GLY A 169 -0.62 0.50 -4.39
CA GLY A 169 0.13 -0.64 -3.90
C GLY A 169 0.98 -0.32 -2.67
N GLY A 170 1.62 -1.34 -2.12
CA GLY A 170 2.61 -1.21 -1.04
C GLY A 170 2.06 -1.29 0.38
N ALA A 171 0.76 -1.18 0.60
CA ALA A 171 0.09 -1.38 1.88
C ALA A 171 -1.40 -1.73 1.67
N ALA A 172 -2.08 -2.18 2.72
CA ALA A 172 -3.53 -2.34 2.71
C ALA A 172 -4.22 -0.97 2.62
N MET A 173 -5.32 -0.90 1.89
CA MET A 173 -6.18 0.28 1.79
C MET A 173 -7.33 0.19 2.78
N ASP A 174 -7.76 1.34 3.31
CA ASP A 174 -8.94 1.40 4.16
C ASP A 174 -10.20 0.96 3.41
N LYS A 175 -10.97 0.05 4.00
CA LYS A 175 -12.15 -0.55 3.36
C LYS A 175 -13.23 0.47 3.02
N GLU A 176 -13.47 1.45 3.89
CA GLU A 176 -14.48 2.49 3.64
C GLU A 176 -14.09 3.34 2.42
N VAL A 177 -12.80 3.66 2.32
CA VAL A 177 -12.26 4.43 1.19
C VAL A 177 -12.32 3.63 -0.10
N GLU A 178 -11.93 2.36 -0.05
CA GLU A 178 -12.01 1.45 -1.21
C GLU A 178 -13.45 1.29 -1.70
N GLU A 179 -14.40 0.98 -0.79
CA GLU A 179 -15.82 0.85 -1.10
C GLU A 179 -16.39 2.13 -1.70
N PHE A 180 -16.00 3.29 -1.18
CA PHE A 180 -16.44 4.57 -1.70
C PHE A 180 -15.96 4.79 -3.13
N PHE A 181 -14.66 4.59 -3.41
CA PHE A 181 -14.11 4.76 -4.75
C PHE A 181 -14.69 3.74 -5.74
N TYR A 182 -14.89 2.52 -5.31
CA TYR A 182 -15.57 1.50 -6.11
C TYR A 182 -17.02 1.92 -6.44
N LYS A 183 -17.77 2.39 -5.45
CA LYS A 183 -19.16 2.85 -5.60
C LYS A 183 -19.30 3.99 -6.61
N ILE A 184 -18.40 4.96 -6.58
CA ILE A 184 -18.42 6.08 -7.53
C ILE A 184 -17.80 5.73 -8.88
N LYS A 185 -17.38 4.48 -9.10
CA LYS A 185 -16.70 3.99 -10.31
C LYS A 185 -15.47 4.85 -10.65
N PHE A 186 -14.68 5.19 -9.64
CA PHE A 186 -13.42 5.89 -9.83
C PHE A 186 -12.40 4.94 -10.44
N PRO A 187 -11.59 5.34 -11.44
CA PRO A 187 -10.67 4.43 -12.13
C PRO A 187 -9.44 4.13 -11.27
N PHE A 188 -9.57 3.22 -10.32
CA PHE A 188 -8.49 2.76 -9.46
C PHE A 188 -8.45 1.23 -9.39
N THR A 189 -7.28 0.71 -9.09
CA THR A 189 -7.06 -0.69 -8.78
C THR A 189 -6.04 -0.84 -7.66
N ILE A 190 -6.03 -1.99 -7.01
CA ILE A 190 -5.06 -2.36 -6.00
C ILE A 190 -4.20 -3.48 -6.54
N GLY A 191 -2.86 -3.26 -6.54
CA GLY A 191 -1.88 -4.28 -6.87
C GLY A 191 -1.18 -4.81 -5.63
N TYR A 192 -0.79 -6.08 -5.67
CA TYR A 192 -0.02 -6.71 -4.61
C TYR A 192 1.36 -7.13 -5.09
N GLY A 193 2.32 -6.93 -4.21
CA GLY A 193 3.69 -7.31 -4.47
C GLY A 193 4.62 -7.09 -3.29
N MET A 194 5.84 -7.54 -3.44
CA MET A 194 6.90 -7.40 -2.45
C MET A 194 8.25 -7.22 -3.15
N THR A 195 9.22 -6.69 -2.45
CA THR A 195 10.57 -6.44 -3.02
C THR A 195 11.18 -7.71 -3.58
N GLU A 196 10.94 -8.85 -2.94
CA GLU A 196 11.39 -10.17 -3.32
C GLU A 196 10.78 -10.69 -4.64
N CYS A 197 9.81 -9.96 -5.21
CA CYS A 197 9.17 -10.27 -6.51
C CYS A 197 9.37 -9.16 -7.56
N GLY A 198 10.25 -8.22 -7.31
CA GLY A 198 10.73 -7.20 -8.20
C GLY A 198 9.82 -6.11 -8.80
N PRO A 199 8.60 -5.74 -8.29
CA PRO A 199 7.92 -6.19 -7.09
C PRO A 199 6.64 -7.02 -7.31
N LEU A 200 6.01 -7.03 -8.50
CA LEU A 200 4.60 -7.33 -8.71
C LEU A 200 4.27 -8.84 -8.69
N ILE A 201 3.21 -9.18 -7.98
CA ILE A 201 2.65 -10.54 -7.88
C ILE A 201 1.27 -10.60 -8.51
N SER A 202 0.39 -9.63 -8.22
CA SER A 202 -0.97 -9.61 -8.74
C SER A 202 -1.43 -8.20 -9.11
N TYR A 203 -2.32 -8.13 -10.09
CA TYR A 203 -2.91 -6.92 -10.62
C TYR A 203 -4.16 -7.26 -11.44
N ALA A 204 -5.12 -6.36 -11.50
CA ALA A 204 -6.21 -6.38 -12.48
C ALA A 204 -6.47 -4.93 -12.93
N PRO A 205 -6.87 -4.68 -14.19
CA PRO A 205 -7.33 -3.36 -14.62
C PRO A 205 -8.51 -2.88 -13.77
N TRP A 206 -8.67 -1.56 -13.63
CA TRP A 206 -9.69 -0.99 -12.75
C TRP A 206 -11.13 -1.42 -13.07
N ASP A 207 -11.44 -1.70 -14.32
CA ASP A 207 -12.75 -2.17 -14.79
C ASP A 207 -12.99 -3.67 -14.58
N GLU A 208 -11.92 -4.44 -14.28
CA GLU A 208 -11.96 -5.83 -13.84
C GLU A 208 -11.70 -5.99 -12.33
N PHE A 209 -11.46 -4.89 -11.62
CA PHE A 209 -11.13 -4.91 -10.20
C PHE A 209 -12.29 -5.46 -9.36
N VAL A 210 -11.96 -6.42 -8.50
CA VAL A 210 -12.89 -7.02 -7.54
C VAL A 210 -12.66 -6.40 -6.17
N LEU A 211 -13.71 -5.83 -5.60
CA LEU A 211 -13.66 -5.16 -4.29
C LEU A 211 -13.07 -6.08 -3.20
N GLY A 212 -12.11 -5.58 -2.45
CA GLY A 212 -11.40 -6.31 -1.41
C GLY A 212 -10.28 -7.21 -1.90
N SER A 213 -10.10 -7.34 -3.23
CA SER A 213 -8.98 -8.10 -3.82
C SER A 213 -7.77 -7.20 -4.09
N SER A 214 -6.64 -7.83 -4.37
CA SER A 214 -5.44 -7.17 -4.88
C SER A 214 -5.14 -7.59 -6.32
N GLY A 215 -6.19 -7.86 -7.10
CA GLY A 215 -6.11 -8.28 -8.48
C GLY A 215 -5.80 -9.77 -8.66
N LYS A 216 -5.65 -10.16 -9.91
CA LYS A 216 -5.35 -11.54 -10.35
C LYS A 216 -3.85 -11.78 -10.37
N ILE A 217 -3.44 -13.02 -10.14
CA ILE A 217 -2.04 -13.45 -10.32
C ILE A 217 -1.60 -13.15 -11.75
N LEU A 218 -0.38 -12.60 -11.89
CA LEU A 218 0.21 -12.33 -13.20
C LEU A 218 0.44 -13.62 -13.97
N ASP A 219 0.32 -13.56 -15.29
CA ASP A 219 0.53 -14.69 -16.18
C ASP A 219 1.98 -15.26 -16.21
N ILE A 220 2.95 -14.49 -15.68
CA ILE A 220 4.35 -14.87 -15.48
C ILE A 220 4.61 -15.40 -14.06
N MET A 221 3.57 -15.50 -13.23
CA MET A 221 3.64 -15.95 -11.84
C MET A 221 2.65 -17.08 -11.61
N GLU A 222 2.95 -17.90 -10.62
CA GLU A 222 2.06 -18.88 -10.04
C GLU A 222 1.87 -18.55 -8.56
N ALA A 223 0.67 -18.82 -8.04
CA ALA A 223 0.39 -18.69 -6.60
C ALA A 223 -0.35 -19.90 -6.08
N ARG A 224 -0.10 -20.20 -4.81
CA ARG A 224 -0.90 -21.16 -4.03
C ARG A 224 -1.17 -20.60 -2.64
N ILE A 225 -2.26 -21.04 -2.05
CA ILE A 225 -2.59 -20.75 -0.65
C ILE A 225 -2.23 -22.01 0.17
N TYR A 226 -1.13 -21.90 0.90
CA TYR A 226 -0.68 -22.99 1.77
C TYR A 226 -1.41 -22.93 3.10
N LYS A 227 -2.14 -23.98 3.44
CA LYS A 227 -2.93 -24.11 4.66
C LYS A 227 -2.37 -25.24 5.50
N GLU A 228 -1.96 -24.96 6.73
CA GLU A 228 -1.59 -26.01 7.69
C GLU A 228 -2.84 -26.83 8.11
N ASN A 229 -3.96 -26.13 8.31
CA ASN A 229 -5.26 -26.77 8.48
C ASN A 229 -6.05 -26.63 7.17
N PRO A 230 -6.39 -27.75 6.48
CA PRO A 230 -7.14 -27.70 5.21
C PRO A 230 -8.49 -26.99 5.29
N GLU A 231 -9.15 -27.03 6.46
CA GLU A 231 -10.44 -26.38 6.70
C GLU A 231 -10.33 -24.86 6.95
N ALA A 232 -9.12 -24.32 7.08
CA ALA A 232 -8.94 -22.88 7.26
C ALA A 232 -9.40 -22.12 6.00
N GLU A 233 -10.08 -21.00 6.18
CA GLU A 233 -10.49 -20.12 5.07
C GLU A 233 -9.28 -19.45 4.40
N THR A 234 -8.23 -19.18 5.17
CA THR A 234 -7.02 -18.48 4.73
C THR A 234 -5.77 -19.33 4.95
N GLY A 235 -4.72 -19.04 4.22
CA GLY A 235 -3.41 -19.67 4.36
C GLY A 235 -2.30 -18.72 3.93
N GLU A 236 -1.05 -19.16 4.04
CA GLU A 236 0.09 -18.41 3.55
C GLU A 236 0.07 -18.33 2.03
N ILE A 237 0.17 -17.13 1.48
CA ILE A 237 0.33 -16.93 0.05
C ILE A 237 1.77 -17.33 -0.31
N GLN A 238 1.91 -18.32 -1.18
CA GLN A 238 3.20 -18.75 -1.69
C GLN A 238 3.23 -18.56 -3.21
N VAL A 239 4.35 -18.05 -3.73
CA VAL A 239 4.45 -17.67 -5.15
C VAL A 239 5.70 -18.24 -5.79
N ARG A 240 5.61 -18.44 -7.11
CA ARG A 240 6.71 -18.89 -7.96
C ARG A 240 6.59 -18.21 -9.31
N GLY A 241 7.69 -17.90 -9.97
CA GLY A 241 7.68 -17.32 -11.31
C GLY A 241 8.89 -16.44 -11.60
N GLU A 242 8.84 -15.79 -12.78
CA GLU A 242 9.96 -15.00 -13.29
C GLU A 242 10.33 -13.80 -12.43
N ASN A 243 9.37 -13.25 -11.70
CA ASN A 243 9.58 -12.08 -10.86
C ASN A 243 10.32 -12.38 -9.54
N VAL A 244 10.39 -13.66 -9.13
CA VAL A 244 10.90 -14.06 -7.82
C VAL A 244 12.42 -13.93 -7.76
N MET A 245 12.93 -13.29 -6.71
CA MET A 245 14.35 -13.08 -6.43
C MET A 245 15.16 -14.38 -6.42
N VAL A 246 16.46 -14.28 -6.59
CA VAL A 246 17.37 -15.43 -6.40
C VAL A 246 17.73 -15.69 -4.95
N GLY A 247 17.54 -14.73 -4.05
CA GLY A 247 17.79 -14.85 -2.63
C GLY A 247 18.26 -13.55 -1.98
N TYR A 248 18.69 -13.65 -0.73
CA TYR A 248 19.24 -12.53 0.04
C TYR A 248 20.77 -12.49 -0.03
N TYR A 249 21.32 -11.32 -0.33
CA TYR A 249 22.76 -11.10 -0.45
C TYR A 249 23.49 -11.46 0.83
N LYS A 250 24.48 -12.35 0.71
CA LYS A 250 25.30 -12.86 1.84
C LYS A 250 24.49 -13.36 3.03
N ASN A 251 23.26 -13.86 2.79
CA ASN A 251 22.42 -14.41 3.85
C ASN A 251 21.69 -15.67 3.34
N GLN A 252 22.44 -16.78 3.31
CA GLN A 252 21.95 -18.06 2.83
C GLN A 252 20.88 -18.65 3.76
N GLU A 253 21.03 -18.49 5.07
CA GLU A 253 20.06 -18.96 6.06
C GLU A 253 18.68 -18.34 5.83
N ALA A 254 18.60 -17.00 5.79
CA ALA A 254 17.36 -16.30 5.49
C ALA A 254 16.80 -16.64 4.10
N THR A 255 17.66 -16.97 3.14
CA THR A 255 17.20 -17.41 1.81
C THR A 255 16.54 -18.79 1.90
N GLN A 256 17.13 -19.74 2.60
CA GLN A 256 16.57 -21.07 2.81
C GLN A 256 15.25 -21.04 3.58
N GLU A 257 15.12 -20.14 4.58
CA GLU A 257 13.89 -20.00 5.36
C GLU A 257 12.69 -19.55 4.52
N VAL A 258 12.89 -18.71 3.50
CA VAL A 258 11.78 -18.16 2.72
C VAL A 258 11.41 -18.99 1.50
N PHE A 259 12.25 -19.97 1.11
CA PHE A 259 11.90 -20.91 0.04
C PHE A 259 11.46 -22.26 0.61
N THR A 260 10.39 -22.81 0.06
CA THR A 260 9.99 -24.19 0.33
C THR A 260 10.91 -25.17 -0.41
N GLN A 261 10.91 -26.44 0.01
CA GLN A 261 11.72 -27.48 -0.66
C GLN A 261 11.36 -27.67 -2.13
N ASP A 262 10.12 -27.39 -2.50
CA ASP A 262 9.61 -27.46 -3.88
C ASP A 262 9.70 -26.12 -4.64
N GLY A 263 10.48 -25.15 -4.10
CA GLY A 263 10.89 -23.93 -4.81
C GLY A 263 9.88 -22.79 -4.79
N TRP A 264 8.89 -22.78 -3.89
CA TRP A 264 7.98 -21.64 -3.73
C TRP A 264 8.54 -20.63 -2.75
N LEU A 265 8.41 -19.34 -3.08
CA LEU A 265 8.68 -18.25 -2.15
C LEU A 265 7.52 -18.11 -1.16
N ARG A 266 7.80 -18.19 0.12
CA ARG A 266 6.90 -17.84 1.22
C ARG A 266 6.82 -16.33 1.33
N THR A 267 5.66 -15.75 1.05
CA THR A 267 5.53 -14.29 1.15
C THR A 267 5.46 -13.80 2.59
N GLY A 268 5.05 -14.67 3.51
CA GLY A 268 4.73 -14.32 4.88
C GLY A 268 3.41 -13.53 5.01
N ASP A 269 2.64 -13.40 3.93
CA ASP A 269 1.33 -12.79 3.91
C ASP A 269 0.26 -13.88 3.95
N LEU A 270 -0.78 -13.67 4.76
CA LEU A 270 -1.97 -14.53 4.82
C LEU A 270 -3.04 -14.01 3.88
N GLY A 271 -3.71 -14.94 3.21
CA GLY A 271 -4.79 -14.60 2.30
C GLY A 271 -5.57 -15.78 1.79
N SER A 272 -6.45 -15.50 0.84
CA SER A 272 -7.21 -16.47 0.06
C SER A 272 -7.16 -16.13 -1.42
N MET A 273 -7.53 -17.07 -2.26
CA MET A 273 -7.63 -16.89 -3.69
C MET A 273 -8.96 -17.47 -4.17
N ASP A 274 -9.69 -16.71 -4.98
CA ASP A 274 -10.92 -17.19 -5.58
C ASP A 274 -10.67 -18.05 -6.83
N SER A 275 -11.74 -18.62 -7.40
CA SER A 275 -11.69 -19.46 -8.59
C SER A 275 -11.22 -18.71 -9.86
N ASN A 276 -11.24 -17.37 -9.85
CA ASN A 276 -10.81 -16.53 -10.94
C ASN A 276 -9.35 -16.07 -10.80
N GLY A 277 -8.67 -16.49 -9.72
CA GLY A 277 -7.28 -16.12 -9.43
C GLY A 277 -7.12 -14.77 -8.75
N ASN A 278 -8.20 -14.13 -8.25
CA ASN A 278 -8.09 -12.91 -7.47
C ASN A 278 -7.54 -13.23 -6.09
N ILE A 279 -6.56 -12.45 -5.64
CA ILE A 279 -5.92 -12.57 -4.34
C ILE A 279 -6.60 -11.63 -3.33
N PHE A 280 -6.93 -12.16 -2.17
CA PHE A 280 -7.47 -11.40 -1.03
C PHE A 280 -6.50 -11.49 0.12
N ILE A 281 -5.82 -10.39 0.45
CA ILE A 281 -4.83 -10.32 1.53
C ILE A 281 -5.56 -10.04 2.83
N ARG A 282 -5.19 -10.76 3.89
CA ARG A 282 -5.73 -10.57 5.24
C ARG A 282 -4.75 -9.89 6.18
N GLY A 283 -3.47 -10.15 6.04
CA GLY A 283 -2.42 -9.55 6.85
C GLY A 283 -1.13 -10.34 6.83
N ARG A 284 -0.21 -10.04 7.75
CA ARG A 284 1.10 -10.69 7.83
C ARG A 284 1.18 -11.72 8.94
N LEU A 285 1.76 -12.88 8.63
CA LEU A 285 2.00 -13.94 9.60
C LEU A 285 2.82 -13.47 10.82
N LYS A 286 3.87 -12.69 10.58
CA LYS A 286 4.82 -12.26 11.63
C LYS A 286 4.29 -11.18 12.57
N THR A 287 3.26 -10.44 12.17
CA THR A 287 2.65 -9.37 12.96
C THR A 287 1.30 -9.78 13.53
N MET A 288 0.78 -10.90 13.08
CA MET A 288 -0.49 -11.46 13.55
C MET A 288 -0.43 -11.74 15.06
N ILE A 289 -1.46 -11.28 15.75
CA ILE A 289 -1.68 -11.54 17.17
C ILE A 289 -2.77 -12.61 17.28
N LEU A 290 -2.50 -13.64 18.08
CA LEU A 290 -3.51 -14.66 18.35
C LEU A 290 -4.36 -14.22 19.54
N SER A 291 -5.65 -14.01 19.33
CA SER A 291 -6.57 -13.67 20.42
C SER A 291 -6.69 -14.80 21.45
N SER A 292 -7.15 -14.47 22.64
CA SER A 292 -7.42 -15.46 23.69
C SER A 292 -8.49 -16.51 23.31
N SER A 293 -9.30 -16.21 22.29
CA SER A 293 -10.32 -17.10 21.72
C SER A 293 -9.83 -17.85 20.46
N GLY A 294 -8.53 -17.75 20.12
CA GLY A 294 -7.93 -18.47 19.00
C GLY A 294 -8.14 -17.83 17.63
N GLN A 295 -8.65 -16.60 17.57
CA GLN A 295 -8.80 -15.88 16.29
C GLN A 295 -7.57 -15.04 15.97
N ASN A 296 -7.28 -14.94 14.68
CA ASN A 296 -6.20 -14.12 14.18
C ASN A 296 -6.60 -12.64 14.17
N ILE A 297 -5.76 -11.80 14.75
CA ILE A 297 -5.88 -10.34 14.73
C ILE A 297 -4.74 -9.79 13.90
N PHE A 298 -5.07 -8.91 12.96
CA PHE A 298 -4.10 -8.25 12.10
C PHE A 298 -3.94 -6.78 12.52
N PRO A 299 -2.87 -6.44 13.24
CA PRO A 299 -2.64 -5.09 13.75
C PRO A 299 -2.72 -4.02 12.69
N GLU A 300 -2.23 -4.30 11.48
CA GLU A 300 -2.20 -3.36 10.37
C GLU A 300 -3.62 -2.94 9.92
N GLU A 301 -4.61 -3.82 10.01
CA GLU A 301 -6.01 -3.48 9.72
C GLU A 301 -6.56 -2.48 10.76
N LEU A 302 -6.21 -2.67 12.03
CA LEU A 302 -6.61 -1.76 13.11
C LEU A 302 -5.89 -0.41 13.00
N GLU A 303 -4.61 -0.43 12.67
CA GLU A 303 -3.80 0.78 12.46
C GLU A 303 -4.30 1.59 11.27
N THR A 304 -4.68 0.94 10.17
CA THR A 304 -5.30 1.62 9.03
C THR A 304 -6.57 2.35 9.44
N LYS A 305 -7.45 1.72 10.23
CA LYS A 305 -8.65 2.36 10.76
C LYS A 305 -8.32 3.50 11.71
N LEU A 306 -7.36 3.31 12.63
CA LEU A 306 -6.92 4.33 13.58
C LEU A 306 -6.37 5.56 12.86
N ASN A 307 -5.49 5.37 11.87
CA ASN A 307 -4.87 6.46 11.11
C ASN A 307 -5.89 7.29 10.32
N ASN A 308 -7.10 6.76 10.11
CA ASN A 308 -8.21 7.49 9.50
C ASN A 308 -9.09 8.25 10.51
N LEU A 309 -8.88 8.09 11.82
CA LEU A 309 -9.60 8.83 12.84
C LEU A 309 -9.02 10.25 13.05
N PRO A 310 -9.82 11.20 13.61
CA PRO A 310 -9.39 12.58 13.79
C PRO A 310 -8.11 12.70 14.62
N PHE A 311 -7.19 13.55 14.18
CA PHE A 311 -5.94 13.91 14.87
C PHE A 311 -5.00 12.75 15.17
N ILE A 312 -5.11 11.64 14.44
CA ILE A 312 -4.12 10.56 14.46
C ILE A 312 -3.24 10.70 13.23
N LEU A 313 -1.93 10.89 13.44
CA LEU A 313 -0.94 10.95 12.37
C LEU A 313 -0.40 9.57 12.06
N GLU A 314 -0.07 8.80 13.10
CA GLU A 314 0.46 7.43 13.03
C GLU A 314 0.00 6.62 14.22
N SER A 315 -0.19 5.32 14.00
CA SER A 315 -0.54 4.39 15.06
C SER A 315 0.22 3.08 14.94
N LEU A 316 0.35 2.38 16.06
CA LEU A 316 0.92 1.06 16.18
C LEU A 316 0.11 0.24 17.18
N VAL A 317 -0.48 -0.88 16.74
CA VAL A 317 -1.23 -1.77 17.62
C VAL A 317 -0.33 -2.93 18.05
N ILE A 318 -0.23 -3.12 19.35
CA ILE A 318 0.59 -4.15 19.98
C ILE A 318 -0.22 -4.92 21.01
N GLU A 319 0.25 -6.12 21.37
CA GLU A 319 -0.29 -6.86 22.49
C GLU A 319 0.51 -6.55 23.77
N ARG A 320 -0.19 -6.16 24.84
CA ARG A 320 0.35 -6.04 26.19
C ARG A 320 -0.58 -6.72 27.18
N ASN A 321 -0.04 -7.57 28.01
CA ASN A 321 -0.82 -8.29 29.04
C ASN A 321 -2.08 -8.97 28.46
N LYS A 322 -1.97 -9.59 27.29
CA LYS A 322 -3.07 -10.25 26.55
C LYS A 322 -4.20 -9.29 26.14
N LYS A 323 -3.93 -7.99 26.06
CA LYS A 323 -4.85 -6.96 25.56
C LYS A 323 -4.22 -6.20 24.41
N LEU A 324 -5.03 -5.77 23.46
CA LEU A 324 -4.57 -4.88 22.41
C LEU A 324 -4.45 -3.46 22.94
N VAL A 325 -3.33 -2.83 22.69
CA VAL A 325 -3.05 -1.43 23.02
C VAL A 325 -2.63 -0.72 21.73
N ALA A 326 -3.22 0.43 21.49
CA ALA A 326 -2.82 1.30 20.39
C ALA A 326 -1.88 2.40 20.89
N LEU A 327 -0.65 2.41 20.42
CA LEU A 327 0.26 3.54 20.55
C LEU A 327 -0.06 4.53 19.44
N VAL A 328 -0.25 5.79 19.75
CA VAL A 328 -0.67 6.81 18.77
C VAL A 328 0.22 8.04 18.87
N TYR A 329 0.76 8.45 17.75
CA TYR A 329 1.36 9.77 17.57
C TYR A 329 0.30 10.70 16.97
N ALA A 330 -0.03 11.76 17.72
CA ALA A 330 -1.09 12.68 17.35
C ALA A 330 -0.62 13.71 16.29
N ASP A 331 -1.56 14.24 15.51
CA ASP A 331 -1.33 15.35 14.58
C ASP A 331 -1.34 16.68 15.38
N TYR A 332 -0.23 16.96 16.04
CA TYR A 332 -0.08 18.14 16.88
C TYR A 332 -0.21 19.45 16.10
N GLU A 333 0.20 19.49 14.82
CA GLU A 333 0.04 20.68 13.98
C GLU A 333 -1.44 21.01 13.75
N ALA A 334 -2.25 19.99 13.46
CA ALA A 334 -3.69 20.15 13.29
C ALA A 334 -4.38 20.53 14.61
N LEU A 335 -3.97 19.95 15.73
CA LEU A 335 -4.48 20.27 17.07
C LEU A 335 -4.15 21.70 17.48
N ASP A 336 -2.92 22.15 17.26
CA ASP A 336 -2.48 23.53 17.54
C ASP A 336 -3.25 24.56 16.73
N SER A 337 -3.48 24.28 15.45
CA SER A 337 -4.23 25.17 14.57
C SER A 337 -5.67 25.41 15.01
N LEU A 338 -6.23 24.48 15.81
CA LEU A 338 -7.60 24.54 16.35
C LEU A 338 -7.67 24.88 17.83
N GLY A 339 -6.51 25.11 18.50
CA GLY A 339 -6.46 25.39 19.93
C GLY A 339 -6.83 24.18 20.82
N LEU A 340 -6.69 22.97 20.31
CA LEU A 340 -7.08 21.72 20.98
C LEU A 340 -5.92 20.97 21.64
N ASN A 341 -4.75 21.59 21.76
CA ASN A 341 -3.51 20.93 22.23
C ASN A 341 -3.44 20.76 23.78
N GLN A 342 -4.50 21.09 24.51
CA GLN A 342 -4.58 20.85 25.94
C GLN A 342 -4.78 19.35 26.24
N GLU A 343 -4.14 18.86 27.31
CA GLU A 343 -4.15 17.44 27.70
C GLU A 343 -5.56 16.85 27.83
N GLU A 344 -6.48 17.63 28.36
CA GLU A 344 -7.87 17.25 28.58
C GLU A 344 -8.63 17.06 27.25
N ASN A 345 -8.39 17.93 26.27
CA ASN A 345 -8.95 17.82 24.93
C ASN A 345 -8.39 16.58 24.22
N LEU A 346 -7.08 16.35 24.32
CA LEU A 346 -6.42 15.18 23.73
C LEU A 346 -6.99 13.87 24.30
N LYS A 347 -7.15 13.79 25.63
CA LYS A 347 -7.78 12.61 26.27
C LYS A 347 -9.21 12.39 25.78
N THR A 348 -9.99 13.45 25.64
CA THR A 348 -11.36 13.37 25.16
C THR A 348 -11.40 12.87 23.72
N ILE A 349 -10.60 13.44 22.82
CA ILE A 349 -10.50 13.05 21.42
C ILE A 349 -10.06 11.58 21.29
N MET A 350 -9.03 11.17 22.02
CA MET A 350 -8.54 9.78 21.94
C MET A 350 -9.55 8.77 22.49
N ASN A 351 -10.32 9.14 23.52
CA ASN A 351 -11.40 8.30 24.03
C ASN A 351 -12.55 8.16 23.02
N GLU A 352 -12.89 9.22 22.29
CA GLU A 352 -13.86 9.15 21.19
C GLU A 352 -13.33 8.30 20.05
N ASN A 353 -12.06 8.45 19.68
CA ASN A 353 -11.42 7.63 18.66
C ASN A 353 -11.41 6.14 19.05
N LEU A 354 -11.12 5.82 20.31
CA LEU A 354 -11.18 4.45 20.82
C LEU A 354 -12.60 3.87 20.71
N LYS A 355 -13.63 4.64 21.07
CA LYS A 355 -15.03 4.20 20.92
C LYS A 355 -15.38 3.97 19.46
N ASN A 356 -14.99 4.88 18.57
CA ASN A 356 -15.25 4.79 17.13
C ASN A 356 -14.57 3.56 16.53
N LEU A 357 -13.28 3.33 16.82
CA LEU A 357 -12.58 2.11 16.40
C LEU A 357 -13.32 0.88 16.88
N ASN A 358 -13.58 0.78 18.20
CA ASN A 358 -14.17 -0.41 18.81
C ASN A 358 -15.61 -0.69 18.37
N SER A 359 -16.30 0.28 17.80
CA SER A 359 -17.62 0.10 17.19
C SER A 359 -17.56 -0.49 15.78
N SER A 360 -16.40 -0.42 15.12
CA SER A 360 -16.18 -0.81 13.72
C SER A 360 -15.38 -2.11 13.56
N VAL A 361 -15.04 -2.77 14.67
CA VAL A 361 -14.22 -4.00 14.68
C VAL A 361 -14.94 -5.13 15.42
N ALA A 362 -14.51 -6.38 15.18
CA ALA A 362 -15.03 -7.54 15.88
C ALA A 362 -14.72 -7.49 17.39
N SER A 363 -15.47 -8.24 18.20
CA SER A 363 -15.32 -8.22 19.65
C SER A 363 -13.93 -8.62 20.13
N TYR A 364 -13.27 -9.52 19.43
CA TYR A 364 -11.92 -10.01 19.75
C TYR A 364 -10.80 -9.06 19.26
N GLU A 365 -11.13 -8.10 18.39
CA GLU A 365 -10.20 -7.08 17.86
C GLU A 365 -10.23 -5.78 18.66
N LYS A 366 -11.09 -5.68 19.68
CA LYS A 366 -11.24 -4.46 20.46
C LYS A 366 -9.96 -4.05 21.16
N VAL A 367 -9.55 -2.82 20.91
CA VAL A 367 -8.41 -2.18 21.56
C VAL A 367 -8.83 -1.74 22.95
N SER A 368 -8.02 -2.05 23.96
CA SER A 368 -8.31 -1.73 25.35
C SER A 368 -8.08 -0.27 25.69
N GLN A 369 -7.06 0.35 25.09
CA GLN A 369 -6.72 1.74 25.31
C GLN A 369 -5.91 2.31 24.14
N ILE A 370 -6.01 3.63 23.96
CA ILE A 370 -5.07 4.40 23.14
C ILE A 370 -4.08 5.07 24.10
N GLN A 371 -2.79 4.84 23.90
CA GLN A 371 -1.70 5.49 24.60
C GLN A 371 -1.02 6.47 23.65
N LEU A 372 -0.97 7.75 24.04
CA LEU A 372 -0.23 8.76 23.29
C LEU A 372 1.27 8.48 23.35
N TYR A 373 1.91 8.48 22.20
CA TYR A 373 3.35 8.35 22.09
C TYR A 373 3.96 9.75 21.88
N PRO A 374 4.99 10.14 22.63
CA PRO A 374 5.44 11.53 22.72
C PRO A 374 6.15 12.04 21.46
N THR A 375 6.70 11.14 20.65
CA THR A 375 7.47 11.47 19.46
C THR A 375 6.99 10.64 18.25
N GLU A 376 7.37 11.03 17.02
CA GLU A 376 7.18 10.17 15.88
C GLU A 376 7.83 8.82 16.10
N PHE A 377 7.19 7.76 15.57
CA PHE A 377 7.77 6.42 15.62
C PHE A 377 9.05 6.35 14.79
N GLU A 378 10.04 5.61 15.28
CA GLU A 378 11.22 5.30 14.47
C GLU A 378 10.86 4.52 13.23
N LYS A 379 11.36 4.99 12.09
CA LYS A 379 11.07 4.42 10.78
C LYS A 379 12.32 3.87 10.12
N THR A 380 12.09 2.90 9.27
CA THR A 380 13.08 2.43 8.31
C THR A 380 13.30 3.50 7.23
N PRO A 381 14.39 3.42 6.43
CA PRO A 381 14.55 4.27 5.25
C PRO A 381 13.35 4.26 4.29
N LYS A 382 12.56 3.18 4.32
CA LYS A 382 11.31 3.01 3.57
C LYS A 382 10.08 3.60 4.27
N ARG A 383 10.26 4.38 5.34
CA ARG A 383 9.21 5.00 6.16
C ARG A 383 8.22 4.04 6.84
N SER A 384 8.53 2.75 6.93
CA SER A 384 7.76 1.79 7.75
C SER A 384 8.19 1.88 9.20
N ILE A 385 7.25 1.86 10.14
CA ILE A 385 7.53 1.88 11.58
C ILE A 385 8.34 0.63 11.96
N LYS A 386 9.41 0.81 12.73
CA LYS A 386 10.23 -0.26 13.30
C LYS A 386 9.51 -0.91 14.48
N ARG A 387 8.47 -1.67 14.19
CA ARG A 387 7.54 -2.28 15.16
C ARG A 387 8.26 -3.01 16.31
N TYR A 388 9.37 -3.68 16.03
CA TYR A 388 10.13 -4.45 17.02
C TYR A 388 10.69 -3.60 18.19
N LEU A 389 10.83 -2.28 18.01
CA LEU A 389 11.28 -1.39 19.08
C LEU A 389 10.19 -1.13 20.13
N TYR A 390 8.93 -1.43 19.81
CA TYR A 390 7.77 -1.05 20.63
C TYR A 390 7.08 -2.24 21.28
N ASN A 391 7.38 -3.46 20.86
CA ASN A 391 6.77 -4.68 21.41
C ASN A 391 7.15 -4.97 22.87
N SER A 392 8.29 -4.42 23.34
CA SER A 392 8.86 -4.67 24.67
C SER A 392 8.89 -3.44 25.59
N ILE A 393 8.27 -2.33 25.21
CA ILE A 393 8.26 -1.15 26.06
C ILE A 393 7.35 -1.43 27.25
N ALA A 394 7.97 -1.54 28.45
CA ALA A 394 7.25 -1.65 29.71
C ALA A 394 6.39 -0.38 29.95
N GLU A 395 5.32 -0.52 30.71
CA GLU A 395 4.55 0.62 31.21
C GLU A 395 5.47 1.44 32.13
N ASP A 396 5.80 2.69 31.77
CA ASP A 396 6.25 3.72 32.68
C ASP A 396 5.05 4.47 33.26
#